data_aff1145d476d9eae03a94dc9aae54558
#
_entry.id   aff1145d476d9eae03a94dc9aae54558
#
_cell.length_a   1.000
_cell.length_b   1.000
_cell.length_c   1.000
_cell.angle_alpha   90.00
_cell.angle_beta   90.00
_cell.angle_gamma   90.00
#
_symmetry.space_group_name_H-M   'P 1'
#
loop_
_entity.id
_entity.type
_entity.pdbx_description
1 polymer ?
#
loop_
_entity_poly.entity_id
_entity_poly.type
_entity_poly.pdbx_seq_one_letter_code
_entity_poly.pdbx_strand_id
1 'polypeptide(L)'
;MSWKDNFGFTDRLRAIQSLTTAYQQAASSPVSAFAEAMAQAKQLETEAYDKATSKDEYNSICQKAIDEAELAGSQKLATSSPQHVEDDYEESETSSGEVIGQYRACSHHYGGLHSSIYRSKWKDGTVRAVKVTIPHMMTAPHDAHREARLLRKASHPHIIPLIETFNLDGGRFVLVFPFMRYDFEQLLRRDMVTAAQTRSILRDLFCALAHLHSMGILHRDIKPSNILMDSPNGPAYLADFGISWKEGDAGSEPPTQKITDVGTTCYRPPEILFGFKEYGTSLDMWAAGCVVAEAIAVGHHQLFDSGPVGSDLSLIFSIFKLLGTPDEQRWPEVQVLPDWGKVEFHSFPTQPWEDILPGASSNGRDLVSHLLRYESSERLSATEA
;
A
#
# COMPACT_ATOMS: atom_id res chain seq x y z
N MET A 1 30.50 -4.09 -22.67
CA MET A 1 29.42 -3.22 -22.17
C MET A 1 29.57 -3.10 -20.66
N SER A 2 29.56 -1.91 -20.13
CA SER A 2 29.61 -1.71 -18.67
C SER A 2 28.28 -2.18 -18.05
N TRP A 3 28.30 -2.74 -16.85
CA TRP A 3 27.08 -3.07 -16.12
C TRP A 3 26.17 -1.84 -15.95
N LYS A 4 26.75 -0.63 -15.96
CA LYS A 4 26.04 0.66 -15.88
C LYS A 4 25.20 0.96 -17.11
N ASP A 5 25.50 0.35 -18.27
CA ASP A 5 24.76 0.59 -19.52
C ASP A 5 23.31 0.02 -19.45
N ASN A 6 23.11 -1.02 -18.63
CA ASN A 6 21.80 -1.67 -18.39
C ASN A 6 21.20 -1.35 -17.02
N PHE A 7 21.78 -0.41 -16.25
CA PHE A 7 21.34 -0.03 -14.91
C PHE A 7 20.72 1.35 -14.94
N GLY A 8 19.38 1.37 -15.00
CA GLY A 8 18.61 2.58 -15.27
C GLY A 8 18.36 3.45 -14.04
N PHE A 9 17.81 4.64 -14.30
CA PHE A 9 17.38 5.60 -13.27
C PHE A 9 16.42 4.98 -12.25
N THR A 10 15.52 4.10 -12.71
CA THR A 10 14.54 3.41 -11.87
C THR A 10 15.18 2.49 -10.83
N ASP A 11 16.26 1.78 -11.20
CA ASP A 11 16.98 0.90 -10.27
C ASP A 11 17.68 1.71 -9.16
N ARG A 12 18.29 2.84 -9.54
CA ARG A 12 18.91 3.77 -8.60
C ARG A 12 17.91 4.41 -7.65
N LEU A 13 16.75 4.84 -8.18
CA LEU A 13 15.68 5.44 -7.39
C LEU A 13 15.14 4.45 -6.35
N ARG A 14 15.00 3.18 -6.72
CA ARG A 14 14.56 2.11 -5.80
C ARG A 14 15.55 1.91 -4.64
N ALA A 15 16.85 1.91 -4.93
CA ALA A 15 17.88 1.81 -3.88
C ALA A 15 17.85 3.01 -2.93
N ILE A 16 17.69 4.23 -3.46
CA ILE A 16 17.54 5.45 -2.64
C ILE A 16 16.32 5.35 -1.73
N GLN A 17 15.20 4.82 -2.21
CA GLN A 17 13.97 4.64 -1.41
C GLN A 17 14.19 3.66 -0.25
N SER A 18 14.77 2.49 -0.52
CA SER A 18 15.04 1.49 0.51
C SER A 18 15.99 2.02 1.59
N LEU A 19 17.06 2.69 1.20
CA LEU A 19 18.00 3.36 2.09
C LEU A 19 17.34 4.46 2.92
N THR A 20 16.48 5.28 2.29
CA THR A 20 15.74 6.35 2.99
C THR A 20 14.85 5.77 4.08
N THR A 21 14.13 4.68 3.79
CA THR A 21 13.27 4.00 4.76
C THR A 21 14.07 3.46 5.93
N ALA A 22 15.19 2.78 5.68
CA ALA A 22 16.05 2.24 6.73
C ALA A 22 16.64 3.34 7.63
N TYR A 23 17.12 4.43 7.03
CA TYR A 23 17.66 5.58 7.80
C TYR A 23 16.58 6.31 8.60
N GLN A 24 15.35 6.43 8.09
CA GLN A 24 14.24 6.98 8.86
C GLN A 24 13.91 6.14 10.09
N GLN A 25 13.87 4.81 9.95
CA GLN A 25 13.59 3.91 11.06
C GLN A 25 14.69 3.93 12.11
N ALA A 26 15.95 4.20 11.72
CA ALA A 26 17.09 4.33 12.62
C ALA A 26 17.19 5.71 13.32
N ALA A 27 16.51 6.73 12.79
CA ALA A 27 16.61 8.11 13.31
C ALA A 27 15.84 8.30 14.62
N SER A 28 16.40 9.13 15.51
CA SER A 28 15.87 9.37 16.87
C SER A 28 14.84 10.51 16.96
N SER A 29 14.56 11.23 15.85
CA SER A 29 13.61 12.37 15.82
C SER A 29 12.85 12.42 14.48
N PRO A 30 11.52 12.53 14.50
CA PRO A 30 10.71 12.43 13.27
C PRO A 30 10.71 13.70 12.40
N VAL A 31 11.11 14.86 12.89
CA VAL A 31 10.85 16.14 12.21
C VAL A 31 11.93 16.53 11.18
N SER A 32 13.18 16.15 11.38
CA SER A 32 14.28 16.37 10.40
C SER A 32 14.64 15.08 9.63
N ALA A 33 14.19 13.95 10.12
CA ALA A 33 14.66 12.63 9.73
C ALA A 33 14.45 12.29 8.24
N PHE A 34 13.36 12.71 7.59
CA PHE A 34 13.12 12.34 6.18
C PHE A 34 14.07 13.08 5.23
N ALA A 35 14.20 14.39 5.37
CA ALA A 35 15.08 15.17 4.50
C ALA A 35 16.55 14.76 4.70
N GLU A 36 16.95 14.52 5.95
CA GLU A 36 18.29 14.05 6.31
C GLU A 36 18.52 12.60 5.85
N ALA A 37 17.56 11.68 6.08
CA ALA A 37 17.61 10.31 5.63
C ALA A 37 17.67 10.22 4.10
N MET A 38 16.88 11.04 3.39
CA MET A 38 16.91 11.11 1.94
C MET A 38 18.22 11.67 1.40
N ALA A 39 18.79 12.68 2.08
CA ALA A 39 20.08 13.23 1.70
C ALA A 39 21.21 12.21 1.90
N GLN A 40 21.21 11.50 3.03
CA GLN A 40 22.15 10.41 3.31
C GLN A 40 22.01 9.24 2.32
N ALA A 41 20.76 8.83 2.01
CA ALA A 41 20.48 7.77 1.07
C ALA A 41 20.97 8.10 -0.34
N LYS A 42 20.73 9.33 -0.82
CA LYS A 42 21.23 9.81 -2.11
C LYS A 42 22.76 9.86 -2.18
N GLN A 43 23.39 10.33 -1.10
CA GLN A 43 24.86 10.39 -1.03
C GLN A 43 25.45 8.98 -1.09
N LEU A 44 24.96 8.07 -0.25
CA LEU A 44 25.48 6.69 -0.21
C LEU A 44 25.22 5.97 -1.53
N GLU A 45 24.03 6.10 -2.12
CA GLU A 45 23.71 5.51 -3.42
C GLU A 45 24.64 6.01 -4.51
N THR A 46 24.91 7.32 -4.57
CA THR A 46 25.83 7.90 -5.55
C THR A 46 27.24 7.35 -5.36
N GLU A 47 27.73 7.27 -4.13
CA GLU A 47 29.03 6.68 -3.83
C GLU A 47 29.09 5.19 -4.19
N ALA A 48 28.03 4.42 -3.92
CA ALA A 48 27.93 3.02 -4.28
C ALA A 48 27.94 2.84 -5.80
N TYR A 49 27.17 3.65 -6.53
CA TYR A 49 27.14 3.63 -7.99
C TYR A 49 28.49 3.95 -8.63
N ASP A 50 29.22 4.92 -8.07
CA ASP A 50 30.52 5.33 -8.60
C ASP A 50 31.62 4.28 -8.34
N LYS A 51 31.62 3.67 -7.13
CA LYS A 51 32.66 2.71 -6.69
C LYS A 51 32.46 1.31 -7.20
N ALA A 52 31.22 0.86 -7.41
CA ALA A 52 30.92 -0.52 -7.77
C ALA A 52 31.42 -0.88 -9.16
N THR A 53 32.06 -2.03 -9.26
CA THR A 53 32.55 -2.64 -10.50
C THR A 53 31.53 -3.56 -11.17
N SER A 54 30.50 -3.98 -10.43
CA SER A 54 29.40 -4.83 -10.90
C SER A 54 28.07 -4.44 -10.22
N LYS A 55 26.94 -4.90 -10.82
CA LYS A 55 25.61 -4.74 -10.24
C LYS A 55 25.50 -5.43 -8.87
N ASP A 56 26.10 -6.59 -8.72
CA ASP A 56 26.07 -7.34 -7.46
C ASP A 56 26.84 -6.62 -6.35
N GLU A 57 27.98 -6.02 -6.68
CA GLU A 57 28.74 -5.20 -5.74
C GLU A 57 27.98 -3.94 -5.32
N TYR A 58 27.31 -3.26 -6.27
CA TYR A 58 26.44 -2.14 -5.97
C TYR A 58 25.30 -2.53 -5.02
N ASN A 59 24.60 -3.63 -5.31
CA ASN A 59 23.51 -4.13 -4.46
C ASN A 59 24.03 -4.51 -3.07
N SER A 60 25.22 -5.12 -2.99
CA SER A 60 25.84 -5.50 -1.71
C SER A 60 26.18 -4.29 -0.85
N ILE A 61 26.69 -3.20 -1.45
CA ILE A 61 26.98 -1.96 -0.72
C ILE A 61 25.70 -1.34 -0.16
N CYS A 62 24.65 -1.24 -0.98
CA CYS A 62 23.36 -0.68 -0.57
C CYS A 62 22.69 -1.54 0.52
N GLN A 63 22.69 -2.88 0.37
CA GLN A 63 22.10 -3.78 1.35
C GLN A 63 22.82 -3.73 2.69
N LYS A 64 24.15 -3.72 2.69
CA LYS A 64 24.94 -3.58 3.91
C LYS A 64 24.61 -2.33 4.69
N ALA A 65 24.40 -1.20 4.01
CA ALA A 65 24.01 0.05 4.67
C ALA A 65 22.57 0.01 5.23
N ILE A 66 21.65 -0.71 4.58
CA ILE A 66 20.31 -0.98 5.09
C ILE A 66 20.39 -1.82 6.36
N ASP A 67 21.12 -2.93 6.32
CA ASP A 67 21.28 -3.84 7.47
C ASP A 67 21.91 -3.13 8.68
N GLU A 68 22.92 -2.27 8.44
CA GLU A 68 23.55 -1.46 9.50
C GLU A 68 22.56 -0.44 10.12
N ALA A 69 21.72 0.18 9.30
CA ALA A 69 20.70 1.11 9.78
C ALA A 69 19.62 0.38 10.61
N GLU A 70 19.14 -0.75 10.15
CA GLU A 70 18.15 -1.59 10.85
C GLU A 70 18.69 -2.12 12.18
N LEU A 71 19.96 -2.55 12.21
CA LEU A 71 20.62 -3.00 13.42
C LEU A 71 20.75 -1.85 14.45
N ALA A 72 21.09 -0.65 13.99
CA ALA A 72 21.15 0.55 14.85
C ALA A 72 19.78 0.93 15.42
N GLY A 73 18.70 0.78 14.63
CA GLY A 73 17.31 0.95 15.07
C GLY A 73 16.92 -0.08 16.13
N SER A 74 17.22 -1.36 15.87
CA SER A 74 16.89 -2.48 16.77
C SER A 74 17.64 -2.43 18.12
N GLN A 75 18.90 -1.97 18.14
CA GLN A 75 19.67 -1.82 19.39
C GLN A 75 19.12 -0.70 20.29
N LYS A 76 18.52 0.35 19.71
CA LYS A 76 17.86 1.41 20.47
C LYS A 76 16.54 0.98 21.09
N LEU A 77 15.81 0.04 20.44
CA LEU A 77 14.60 -0.56 21.00
C LEU A 77 14.90 -1.53 22.17
N ALA A 78 16.06 -2.19 22.17
CA ALA A 78 16.43 -3.18 23.21
C ALA A 78 16.86 -2.54 24.54
N THR A 79 17.13 -1.25 24.61
CA THR A 79 17.50 -0.51 25.84
C THR A 79 16.33 0.17 26.53
N SER A 80 15.13 0.11 25.97
CA SER A 80 13.90 0.57 26.62
C SER A 80 13.10 -0.65 27.09
N SER A 81 13.12 -0.89 28.41
CA SER A 81 12.25 -1.88 29.08
C SER A 81 10.78 -1.63 28.74
N PRO A 82 9.92 -2.68 28.68
CA PRO A 82 8.51 -2.50 28.40
C PRO A 82 7.83 -1.84 29.60
N GLN A 83 7.73 -0.53 29.59
CA GLN A 83 6.74 0.17 30.39
C GLN A 83 5.44 0.16 29.61
N HIS A 84 4.36 -0.24 30.28
CA HIS A 84 2.98 -0.04 29.86
C HIS A 84 2.83 1.35 29.26
N VAL A 85 2.61 1.41 27.96
CA VAL A 85 2.18 2.65 27.31
C VAL A 85 0.65 2.61 27.34
N GLU A 86 0.10 3.05 28.46
CA GLU A 86 -1.25 3.59 28.49
C GLU A 86 -1.29 4.83 27.56
N ASP A 87 -2.43 4.99 26.91
CA ASP A 87 -2.77 6.04 25.95
C ASP A 87 -2.40 7.46 26.44
N ASP A 88 -1.16 7.87 26.31
CA ASP A 88 -0.77 9.27 26.52
C ASP A 88 -0.56 9.98 25.16
N TYR A 89 -1.70 10.25 24.49
CA TYR A 89 -1.77 11.38 23.56
C TYR A 89 -1.93 12.70 24.37
N GLU A 90 -1.10 12.89 25.39
CA GLU A 90 -1.07 14.16 26.10
C GLU A 90 -0.55 15.29 25.20
N GLU A 91 -1.38 16.31 25.15
CA GLU A 91 -1.16 17.60 24.50
C GLU A 91 0.12 18.27 25.00
N SER A 92 1.23 18.14 24.29
CA SER A 92 2.29 19.12 24.43
C SER A 92 1.88 20.39 23.67
N GLU A 93 1.30 21.33 24.37
CA GLU A 93 0.94 22.68 23.90
C GLU A 93 2.19 23.57 23.68
N THR A 94 3.20 23.11 22.99
CA THR A 94 4.29 23.97 22.53
C THR A 94 4.85 23.44 21.22
N SER A 95 4.15 23.61 20.12
CA SER A 95 4.76 23.32 18.85
C SER A 95 4.64 24.50 17.89
N SER A 96 5.78 25.03 17.52
CA SER A 96 6.02 25.74 16.28
C SER A 96 5.78 24.82 15.09
N GLY A 97 4.54 24.36 14.88
CA GLY A 97 4.14 23.57 13.74
C GLY A 97 4.07 24.43 12.48
N GLU A 98 4.19 23.79 11.31
CA GLU A 98 4.07 24.47 10.03
C GLU A 98 2.65 25.07 9.83
N VAL A 99 2.58 26.10 8.98
CA VAL A 99 1.31 26.66 8.51
C VAL A 99 1.09 26.21 7.08
N ILE A 100 -0.04 25.50 6.84
CA ILE A 100 -0.43 24.99 5.52
C ILE A 100 -1.77 25.62 5.15
N GLY A 101 -1.74 26.69 4.36
CA GLY A 101 -2.95 27.47 4.06
C GLY A 101 -3.58 28.03 5.31
N GLN A 102 -4.80 27.64 5.61
CA GLN A 102 -5.53 28.05 6.82
C GLN A 102 -5.25 27.14 8.05
N TYR A 103 -4.54 26.03 7.87
CA TYR A 103 -4.21 25.07 8.92
C TYR A 103 -2.94 25.50 9.64
N ARG A 104 -3.01 25.59 10.97
CA ARG A 104 -1.91 26.03 11.85
C ARG A 104 -1.44 24.89 12.71
N ALA A 105 -0.23 25.01 13.23
CA ALA A 105 0.41 24.00 14.08
C ALA A 105 0.34 22.59 13.43
N CYS A 106 0.58 22.52 12.11
CA CYS A 106 0.61 21.27 11.37
C CYS A 106 1.84 20.47 11.79
N SER A 107 1.63 19.32 12.42
CA SER A 107 2.69 18.37 12.73
C SER A 107 2.78 17.31 11.61
N HIS A 108 4.00 17.03 11.15
CA HIS A 108 4.21 15.99 10.14
C HIS A 108 3.80 14.62 10.73
N HIS A 109 2.99 13.88 10.00
CA HIS A 109 2.48 12.56 10.40
C HIS A 109 3.06 11.44 9.55
N TYR A 110 3.03 11.59 8.24
CA TYR A 110 3.51 10.59 7.28
C TYR A 110 4.06 11.28 6.03
N GLY A 111 5.17 10.75 5.47
CA GLY A 111 5.74 11.21 4.21
C GLY A 111 5.89 10.05 3.22
N GLY A 112 5.33 10.22 2.03
CA GLY A 112 5.49 9.30 0.91
C GLY A 112 6.18 9.97 -0.27
N LEU A 113 6.37 9.22 -1.35
CA LEU A 113 7.08 9.69 -2.56
C LEU A 113 6.40 10.91 -3.20
N HIS A 114 5.08 10.97 -3.18
CA HIS A 114 4.27 11.97 -3.90
C HIS A 114 3.46 12.87 -2.98
N SER A 115 3.48 12.63 -1.67
CA SER A 115 2.68 13.39 -0.71
C SER A 115 3.26 13.37 0.69
N SER A 116 2.96 14.43 1.44
CA SER A 116 3.21 14.49 2.88
C SER A 116 1.89 14.72 3.60
N ILE A 117 1.62 13.98 4.67
CA ILE A 117 0.41 14.10 5.48
C ILE A 117 0.79 14.75 6.80
N TYR A 118 0.04 15.79 7.15
CA TYR A 118 0.18 16.52 8.39
C TYR A 118 -1.08 16.38 9.23
N ARG A 119 -0.90 16.38 10.54
CA ARG A 119 -1.98 16.46 11.52
C ARG A 119 -2.15 17.90 11.95
N SER A 120 -3.37 18.42 11.95
CA SER A 120 -3.66 19.78 12.41
C SER A 120 -4.97 19.82 13.22
N LYS A 121 -4.97 20.51 14.35
CA LYS A 121 -6.18 20.77 15.15
C LYS A 121 -6.94 21.95 14.53
N TRP A 122 -8.19 21.72 14.14
CA TRP A 122 -9.04 22.75 13.56
C TRP A 122 -9.70 23.61 14.66
N LYS A 123 -10.26 24.75 14.26
CA LYS A 123 -10.87 25.75 15.19
C LYS A 123 -11.98 25.19 16.05
N ASP A 124 -12.71 24.17 15.59
CA ASP A 124 -13.79 23.49 16.32
C ASP A 124 -13.28 22.39 17.27
N GLY A 125 -11.96 22.21 17.38
CA GLY A 125 -11.32 21.17 18.17
C GLY A 125 -11.13 19.85 17.44
N THR A 126 -11.72 19.67 16.25
CA THR A 126 -11.52 18.44 15.47
C THR A 126 -10.12 18.35 14.88
N VAL A 127 -9.61 17.14 14.74
CA VAL A 127 -8.30 16.92 14.12
C VAL A 127 -8.49 16.61 12.64
N ARG A 128 -7.65 17.22 11.80
CA ARG A 128 -7.66 17.08 10.35
C ARG A 128 -6.36 16.45 9.87
N ALA A 129 -6.45 15.62 8.85
CA ALA A 129 -5.32 15.16 8.05
C ALA A 129 -5.19 16.06 6.81
N VAL A 130 -4.05 16.70 6.67
CA VAL A 130 -3.74 17.65 5.58
C VAL A 130 -2.72 16.99 4.66
N LYS A 131 -3.19 16.43 3.54
CA LYS A 131 -2.35 15.75 2.53
C LYS A 131 -1.87 16.79 1.52
N VAL A 132 -0.58 17.09 1.55
CA VAL A 132 0.08 18.03 0.61
C VAL A 132 0.71 17.23 -0.51
N THR A 133 0.37 17.56 -1.74
CA THR A 133 0.86 16.89 -2.96
C THR A 133 1.51 17.88 -3.91
N ILE A 134 2.34 17.39 -4.82
CA ILE A 134 2.99 18.17 -5.88
C ILE A 134 2.60 17.56 -7.23
N PRO A 135 1.43 17.93 -7.81
CA PRO A 135 0.86 17.26 -8.98
C PRO A 135 1.78 17.21 -10.19
N HIS A 136 2.58 18.27 -10.46
CA HIS A 136 3.48 18.31 -11.61
C HIS A 136 4.70 17.39 -11.48
N MET A 137 4.95 16.82 -10.30
CA MET A 137 5.98 15.80 -10.07
C MET A 137 5.40 14.38 -10.05
N MET A 138 4.08 14.23 -10.09
CA MET A 138 3.44 12.93 -10.15
C MET A 138 3.50 12.35 -11.56
N THR A 139 3.75 11.05 -11.64
CA THR A 139 3.69 10.27 -12.88
C THR A 139 2.52 9.30 -12.81
N ALA A 140 1.89 9.02 -13.95
CA ALA A 140 0.84 8.02 -14.00
C ALA A 140 1.31 6.68 -13.39
N PRO A 141 0.49 5.99 -12.60
CA PRO A 141 -0.94 6.21 -12.39
C PRO A 141 -1.32 7.25 -11.30
N HIS A 142 -0.37 7.92 -10.65
CA HIS A 142 -0.64 8.88 -9.59
C HIS A 142 -1.20 10.20 -10.12
N ASP A 143 -2.34 10.66 -9.57
CA ASP A 143 -2.98 11.94 -9.92
C ASP A 143 -3.84 12.47 -8.76
N ALA A 144 -3.34 13.49 -8.07
CA ALA A 144 -4.02 14.11 -6.94
C ALA A 144 -5.33 14.84 -7.32
N HIS A 145 -5.40 15.38 -8.53
CA HIS A 145 -6.65 16.04 -9.00
C HIS A 145 -7.73 15.01 -9.31
N ARG A 146 -7.35 13.85 -9.90
CA ARG A 146 -8.27 12.72 -10.09
C ARG A 146 -8.72 12.14 -8.75
N GLU A 147 -7.81 11.95 -7.78
CA GLU A 147 -8.14 11.56 -6.41
C GLU A 147 -9.25 12.44 -5.83
N ALA A 148 -9.09 13.77 -5.90
CA ALA A 148 -10.08 14.71 -5.39
C ALA A 148 -11.43 14.63 -6.13
N ARG A 149 -11.42 14.44 -7.46
CA ARG A 149 -12.64 14.31 -8.27
C ARG A 149 -13.40 13.02 -7.94
N LEU A 150 -12.68 11.89 -7.83
CA LEU A 150 -13.28 10.59 -7.55
C LEU A 150 -13.86 10.55 -6.12
N LEU A 151 -13.13 11.05 -5.12
CA LEU A 151 -13.63 11.14 -3.74
C LEU A 151 -14.91 11.99 -3.62
N ARG A 152 -15.00 13.12 -4.32
CA ARG A 152 -16.23 13.94 -4.33
C ARG A 152 -17.42 13.21 -4.94
N LYS A 153 -17.18 12.38 -5.96
CA LYS A 153 -18.22 11.58 -6.63
C LYS A 153 -18.62 10.35 -5.81
N ALA A 154 -17.66 9.73 -5.15
CA ALA A 154 -17.82 8.44 -4.46
C ALA A 154 -18.17 8.60 -2.97
N SER A 155 -18.95 9.61 -2.58
CA SER A 155 -19.36 9.82 -1.18
C SER A 155 -20.15 8.62 -0.66
N HIS A 156 -19.64 7.99 0.42
CA HIS A 156 -20.25 6.79 1.04
C HIS A 156 -19.86 6.70 2.52
N PRO A 157 -20.66 6.10 3.41
CA PRO A 157 -20.35 5.96 4.84
C PRO A 157 -19.04 5.27 5.17
N HIS A 158 -18.51 4.44 4.26
CA HIS A 158 -17.26 3.69 4.42
C HIS A 158 -16.18 4.11 3.41
N ILE A 159 -16.27 5.31 2.85
CA ILE A 159 -15.21 5.96 2.06
C ILE A 159 -14.80 7.21 2.80
N ILE A 160 -13.48 7.45 2.93
CA ILE A 160 -12.96 8.60 3.65
C ILE A 160 -13.52 9.91 3.05
N PRO A 161 -14.21 10.75 3.82
CA PRO A 161 -14.79 11.97 3.29
C PRO A 161 -13.70 13.00 2.99
N LEU A 162 -13.73 13.55 1.78
CA LEU A 162 -12.91 14.70 1.41
C LEU A 162 -13.58 15.98 1.92
N ILE A 163 -12.94 16.69 2.86
CA ILE A 163 -13.49 17.89 3.49
C ILE A 163 -13.36 19.08 2.53
N GLU A 164 -12.14 19.35 2.08
CA GLU A 164 -11.85 20.43 1.13
C GLU A 164 -10.57 20.17 0.35
N THR A 165 -10.35 20.98 -0.69
CA THR A 165 -9.08 21.04 -1.44
C THR A 165 -8.73 22.48 -1.71
N PHE A 166 -7.45 22.80 -1.75
CA PHE A 166 -6.96 24.11 -2.15
C PHE A 166 -5.55 24.04 -2.72
N ASN A 167 -5.15 25.09 -3.44
CA ASN A 167 -3.80 25.23 -3.98
C ASN A 167 -2.93 26.07 -3.04
N LEU A 168 -1.64 25.74 -3.00
CA LEU A 168 -0.60 26.53 -2.36
C LEU A 168 0.42 27.00 -3.40
N ASP A 169 1.22 27.99 -3.03
CA ASP A 169 2.34 28.44 -3.84
C ASP A 169 3.30 27.29 -4.18
N GLY A 170 3.99 27.41 -5.32
CA GLY A 170 4.88 26.37 -5.83
C GLY A 170 4.16 25.17 -6.45
N GLY A 171 2.91 25.33 -6.88
CA GLY A 171 2.15 24.29 -7.57
C GLY A 171 1.73 23.13 -6.70
N ARG A 172 1.72 23.31 -5.37
CA ARG A 172 1.25 22.32 -4.42
C ARG A 172 -0.28 22.27 -4.37
N PHE A 173 -0.83 21.07 -4.28
CA PHE A 173 -2.26 20.83 -4.13
C PHE A 173 -2.54 20.07 -2.84
N VAL A 174 -3.51 20.54 -2.08
CA VAL A 174 -3.83 20.04 -0.74
C VAL A 174 -5.20 19.39 -0.74
N LEU A 175 -5.28 18.20 -0.16
CA LEU A 175 -6.52 17.51 0.16
C LEU A 175 -6.63 17.42 1.69
N VAL A 176 -7.82 17.69 2.23
CA VAL A 176 -8.06 17.67 3.66
C VAL A 176 -9.11 16.65 4.00
N PHE A 177 -8.81 15.84 5.01
CA PHE A 177 -9.62 14.73 5.49
C PHE A 177 -9.82 14.83 7.01
N PRO A 178 -10.81 14.15 7.60
CA PRO A 178 -10.78 13.88 9.03
C PRO A 178 -9.52 13.05 9.35
N PHE A 179 -8.90 13.32 10.47
CA PHE A 179 -7.76 12.52 10.92
C PHE A 179 -8.30 11.22 11.54
N MET A 180 -7.75 10.09 11.09
CA MET A 180 -8.03 8.76 11.64
C MET A 180 -6.83 8.29 12.45
N ARG A 181 -7.06 7.81 13.67
CA ARG A 181 -5.98 7.43 14.61
C ARG A 181 -5.30 6.11 14.23
N TYR A 182 -6.03 5.22 13.58
CA TYR A 182 -5.57 3.89 13.26
C TYR A 182 -5.78 3.57 11.78
N ASP A 183 -4.89 2.78 11.23
CA ASP A 183 -5.14 1.97 10.06
C ASP A 183 -5.26 0.49 10.45
N PHE A 184 -5.84 -0.32 9.56
CA PHE A 184 -6.09 -1.72 9.86
C PHE A 184 -4.81 -2.54 9.98
N GLU A 185 -3.74 -2.18 9.25
CA GLU A 185 -2.43 -2.84 9.36
C GLU A 185 -1.85 -2.69 10.78
N GLN A 186 -1.89 -1.48 11.34
CA GLN A 186 -1.44 -1.23 12.71
C GLN A 186 -2.25 -2.02 13.74
N LEU A 187 -3.57 -2.12 13.56
CA LEU A 187 -4.43 -2.88 14.45
C LEU A 187 -4.14 -4.37 14.39
N LEU A 188 -3.93 -4.92 13.19
CA LEU A 188 -3.56 -6.32 12.99
C LEU A 188 -2.19 -6.63 13.61
N ARG A 189 -1.16 -5.85 13.29
CA ARG A 189 0.21 -6.04 13.81
C ARG A 189 0.31 -5.98 15.33
N ARG A 190 -0.58 -5.22 15.98
CA ARG A 190 -0.62 -5.07 17.44
C ARG A 190 -1.61 -6.02 18.11
N ASP A 191 -2.28 -6.88 17.35
CA ASP A 191 -3.34 -7.79 17.83
C ASP A 191 -4.44 -7.02 18.63
N MET A 192 -4.83 -5.84 18.11
CA MET A 192 -5.75 -4.93 18.80
C MET A 192 -7.22 -5.11 18.37
N VAL A 193 -7.53 -6.11 17.57
CA VAL A 193 -8.89 -6.36 17.05
C VAL A 193 -9.36 -7.78 17.35
N THR A 194 -10.57 -7.87 17.85
CA THR A 194 -11.26 -9.15 18.02
C THR A 194 -11.81 -9.64 16.67
N ALA A 195 -12.12 -10.95 16.58
CA ALA A 195 -12.75 -11.52 15.37
C ALA A 195 -14.10 -10.83 15.01
N ALA A 196 -14.82 -10.27 15.97
CA ALA A 196 -16.06 -9.53 15.71
C ALA A 196 -15.78 -8.16 15.10
N GLN A 197 -14.77 -7.44 15.60
CA GLN A 197 -14.30 -6.17 15.04
C GLN A 197 -13.72 -6.36 13.64
N THR A 198 -12.88 -7.38 13.45
CA THR A 198 -12.34 -7.76 12.13
C THR A 198 -13.47 -7.96 11.10
N ARG A 199 -14.51 -8.73 11.45
CA ARG A 199 -15.67 -8.93 10.57
C ARG A 199 -16.40 -7.62 10.25
N SER A 200 -16.54 -6.71 11.24
CA SER A 200 -17.18 -5.41 11.01
C SER A 200 -16.35 -4.56 10.05
N ILE A 201 -15.03 -4.49 10.24
CA ILE A 201 -14.10 -3.75 9.38
C ILE A 201 -14.14 -4.30 7.94
N LEU A 202 -14.08 -5.63 7.77
CA LEU A 202 -14.15 -6.25 6.45
C LEU A 202 -15.50 -6.03 5.76
N ARG A 203 -16.61 -6.09 6.50
CA ARG A 203 -17.94 -5.73 5.96
C ARG A 203 -17.95 -4.29 5.45
N ASP A 204 -17.40 -3.34 6.22
CA ASP A 204 -17.35 -1.93 5.86
C ASP A 204 -16.50 -1.73 4.58
N LEU A 205 -15.37 -2.49 4.45
CA LEU A 205 -14.55 -2.54 3.23
C LEU A 205 -15.37 -3.01 2.02
N PHE A 206 -16.08 -4.15 2.13
CA PHE A 206 -16.89 -4.67 1.02
C PHE A 206 -18.06 -3.75 0.66
N CYS A 207 -18.67 -3.07 1.62
CA CYS A 207 -19.66 -2.02 1.36
C CYS A 207 -19.06 -0.86 0.55
N ALA A 208 -17.85 -0.41 0.89
CA ALA A 208 -17.14 0.63 0.13
C ALA A 208 -16.82 0.16 -1.29
N LEU A 209 -16.29 -1.06 -1.45
CA LEU A 209 -15.97 -1.64 -2.77
C LEU A 209 -17.22 -1.82 -3.63
N ALA A 210 -18.31 -2.34 -3.08
CA ALA A 210 -19.58 -2.48 -3.80
C ALA A 210 -20.06 -1.14 -4.35
N HIS A 211 -19.96 -0.06 -3.54
CA HIS A 211 -20.31 1.28 -3.99
C HIS A 211 -19.40 1.77 -5.12
N LEU A 212 -18.06 1.66 -4.96
CA LEU A 212 -17.10 2.07 -5.99
C LEU A 212 -17.32 1.32 -7.32
N HIS A 213 -17.46 0.00 -7.24
CA HIS A 213 -17.63 -0.87 -8.41
C HIS A 213 -18.95 -0.57 -9.13
N SER A 214 -20.04 -0.25 -8.40
CA SER A 214 -21.31 0.19 -9.01
C SER A 214 -21.18 1.50 -9.79
N MET A 215 -20.19 2.34 -9.44
CA MET A 215 -19.88 3.58 -10.14
C MET A 215 -18.84 3.42 -11.25
N GLY A 216 -18.34 2.21 -11.50
CA GLY A 216 -17.26 1.92 -12.45
C GLY A 216 -15.91 2.49 -12.00
N ILE A 217 -15.67 2.62 -10.69
CA ILE A 217 -14.41 3.07 -10.10
C ILE A 217 -13.64 1.85 -9.62
N LEU A 218 -12.38 1.71 -10.06
CA LEU A 218 -11.40 0.77 -9.53
C LEU A 218 -10.51 1.50 -8.54
N HIS A 219 -10.32 0.94 -7.35
CA HIS A 219 -9.45 1.54 -6.33
C HIS A 219 -7.97 1.34 -6.65
N ARG A 220 -7.59 0.12 -7.03
CA ARG A 220 -6.27 -0.33 -7.46
C ARG A 220 -5.17 -0.41 -6.38
N ASP A 221 -5.48 -0.04 -5.11
CA ASP A 221 -4.52 -0.20 -4.00
C ASP A 221 -5.22 -0.61 -2.70
N ILE A 222 -5.99 -1.70 -2.75
CA ILE A 222 -6.62 -2.27 -1.56
C ILE A 222 -5.55 -2.98 -0.73
N LYS A 223 -5.38 -2.53 0.52
CA LYS A 223 -4.45 -3.10 1.52
C LYS A 223 -4.86 -2.63 2.92
N PRO A 224 -4.40 -3.30 3.99
CA PRO A 224 -4.79 -2.93 5.36
C PRO A 224 -4.45 -1.49 5.74
N SER A 225 -3.31 -0.94 5.31
CA SER A 225 -2.93 0.45 5.62
C SER A 225 -3.79 1.52 4.94
N ASN A 226 -4.60 1.16 3.93
CA ASN A 226 -5.57 2.06 3.30
C ASN A 226 -6.99 1.92 3.89
N ILE A 227 -7.18 1.15 4.95
CA ILE A 227 -8.44 1.00 5.70
C ILE A 227 -8.26 1.73 7.02
N LEU A 228 -8.85 2.92 7.11
CA LEU A 228 -8.63 3.85 8.22
C LEU A 228 -9.82 3.86 9.19
N MET A 229 -9.56 4.11 10.46
CA MET A 229 -10.59 4.25 11.48
C MET A 229 -10.13 5.09 12.67
N ASP A 230 -11.07 5.74 13.36
CA ASP A 230 -10.75 6.52 14.56
C ASP A 230 -10.71 5.65 15.83
N SER A 231 -11.27 4.45 15.76
CA SER A 231 -11.37 3.51 16.88
C SER A 231 -11.35 2.07 16.33
N PRO A 232 -10.82 1.08 17.07
CA PRO A 232 -10.91 -0.34 16.70
C PRO A 232 -12.37 -0.87 16.55
N ASN A 233 -13.35 -0.13 17.08
CA ASN A 233 -14.77 -0.44 16.92
C ASN A 233 -15.37 0.08 15.60
N GLY A 234 -14.59 0.78 14.79
CA GLY A 234 -15.08 1.38 13.54
C GLY A 234 -15.84 2.67 13.73
N PRO A 235 -16.54 3.17 12.70
CA PRO A 235 -16.58 2.60 11.35
C PRO A 235 -15.23 2.64 10.64
N ALA A 236 -15.02 1.69 9.71
CA ALA A 236 -13.86 1.70 8.84
C ALA A 236 -14.14 2.49 7.55
N TYR A 237 -13.09 3.15 7.04
CA TYR A 237 -13.13 3.97 5.83
C TYR A 237 -12.04 3.55 4.87
N LEU A 238 -12.41 3.26 3.62
CA LEU A 238 -11.44 3.06 2.54
C LEU A 238 -10.88 4.43 2.11
N ALA A 239 -9.55 4.52 2.03
CA ALA A 239 -8.81 5.76 1.78
C ALA A 239 -7.76 5.56 0.69
N ASP A 240 -7.12 6.65 0.29
CA ASP A 240 -6.05 6.75 -0.70
C ASP A 240 -6.46 6.37 -2.14
N PHE A 241 -7.14 7.29 -2.80
CA PHE A 241 -7.59 7.20 -4.19
C PHE A 241 -6.56 7.70 -5.21
N GLY A 242 -5.30 7.87 -4.79
CA GLY A 242 -4.23 8.47 -5.59
C GLY A 242 -3.95 7.79 -6.92
N ILE A 243 -4.21 6.47 -7.02
CA ILE A 243 -4.06 5.69 -8.25
C ILE A 243 -5.38 5.09 -8.76
N SER A 244 -6.51 5.48 -8.18
CA SER A 244 -7.83 4.97 -8.60
C SER A 244 -8.13 5.33 -10.05
N TRP A 245 -8.91 4.48 -10.71
CA TRP A 245 -9.25 4.61 -12.12
C TRP A 245 -10.78 4.65 -12.31
N LYS A 246 -11.19 5.43 -13.28
CA LYS A 246 -12.57 5.43 -13.79
C LYS A 246 -12.55 5.74 -15.28
N GLU A 247 -13.30 4.98 -16.07
CA GLU A 247 -13.45 5.26 -17.50
C GLU A 247 -13.97 6.67 -17.75
N GLY A 248 -13.35 7.37 -18.70
CA GLY A 248 -13.72 8.71 -19.10
C GLY A 248 -13.42 9.82 -18.10
N ASP A 249 -12.78 9.53 -16.94
CA ASP A 249 -12.27 10.58 -16.06
C ASP A 249 -10.95 11.15 -16.62
N ALA A 250 -10.74 12.45 -16.46
CA ALA A 250 -9.54 13.13 -16.94
C ALA A 250 -8.28 12.51 -16.28
N GLY A 251 -7.30 12.14 -17.08
CA GLY A 251 -6.07 11.50 -16.63
C GLY A 251 -6.17 9.99 -16.41
N SER A 252 -7.35 9.36 -16.61
CA SER A 252 -7.46 7.90 -16.63
C SER A 252 -7.03 7.36 -17.98
N GLU A 253 -6.35 6.21 -17.93
CA GLU A 253 -5.94 5.47 -19.12
C GLU A 253 -7.18 4.89 -19.87
N PRO A 254 -7.08 4.62 -21.18
CA PRO A 254 -8.14 3.91 -21.89
C PRO A 254 -8.44 2.54 -21.27
N PRO A 255 -9.68 2.04 -21.31
CA PRO A 255 -10.08 0.76 -20.69
C PRO A 255 -9.23 -0.43 -21.16
N THR A 256 -8.76 -0.41 -22.40
CA THR A 256 -7.96 -1.48 -23.01
C THR A 256 -6.45 -1.30 -22.84
N GLN A 257 -6.00 -0.21 -22.20
CA GLN A 257 -4.59 0.14 -22.05
C GLN A 257 -4.27 0.64 -20.64
N LYS A 258 -4.91 0.04 -19.63
CA LYS A 258 -4.64 0.39 -18.24
C LYS A 258 -3.20 0.03 -17.83
N ILE A 259 -2.64 0.79 -16.91
CA ILE A 259 -1.30 0.54 -16.34
C ILE A 259 -1.37 -0.72 -15.48
N THR A 260 -0.42 -1.65 -15.67
CA THR A 260 -0.34 -2.90 -14.90
C THR A 260 0.53 -2.76 -13.65
N ASP A 261 1.47 -1.79 -13.61
CA ASP A 261 2.24 -1.48 -12.40
C ASP A 261 1.40 -0.60 -11.46
N VAL A 262 0.41 -1.21 -10.83
CA VAL A 262 -0.52 -0.59 -9.89
C VAL A 262 -0.63 -1.41 -8.63
N GLY A 263 -0.88 -0.74 -7.52
CA GLY A 263 -1.07 -1.36 -6.22
C GLY A 263 0.22 -1.86 -5.56
N THR A 264 0.10 -2.17 -4.30
CA THR A 264 1.19 -2.70 -3.46
C THR A 264 1.47 -4.16 -3.85
N THR A 265 2.74 -4.50 -4.10
CA THR A 265 3.13 -5.74 -4.79
C THR A 265 2.47 -7.01 -4.25
N CYS A 266 2.52 -7.26 -2.94
CA CYS A 266 1.98 -8.51 -2.34
C CYS A 266 0.44 -8.66 -2.46
N TYR A 267 -0.28 -7.62 -2.86
CA TYR A 267 -1.74 -7.64 -3.09
C TYR A 267 -2.12 -7.66 -4.57
N ARG A 268 -1.14 -7.68 -5.48
CA ARG A 268 -1.38 -7.70 -6.93
C ARG A 268 -1.94 -9.04 -7.39
N PRO A 269 -2.98 -9.04 -8.22
CA PRO A 269 -3.53 -10.27 -8.79
C PRO A 269 -2.66 -10.80 -9.94
N PRO A 270 -2.74 -12.11 -10.22
CA PRO A 270 -1.89 -12.75 -11.22
C PRO A 270 -2.07 -12.20 -12.63
N GLU A 271 -3.27 -11.82 -13.05
CA GLU A 271 -3.52 -11.32 -14.41
C GLU A 271 -2.69 -10.07 -14.76
N ILE A 272 -2.53 -9.12 -13.82
CA ILE A 272 -1.70 -7.94 -14.10
C ILE A 272 -0.19 -8.25 -14.06
N LEU A 273 0.22 -9.27 -13.31
CA LEU A 273 1.60 -9.76 -13.29
C LEU A 273 2.00 -10.40 -14.63
N PHE A 274 1.02 -10.89 -15.40
CA PHE A 274 1.20 -11.39 -16.76
C PHE A 274 0.79 -10.38 -17.84
N GLY A 275 0.72 -9.08 -17.49
CA GLY A 275 0.60 -7.97 -18.42
C GLY A 275 -0.82 -7.69 -18.93
N PHE A 276 -1.88 -8.23 -18.30
CA PHE A 276 -3.26 -8.01 -18.72
C PHE A 276 -3.70 -6.57 -18.40
N LYS A 277 -3.99 -5.80 -19.45
CA LYS A 277 -4.31 -4.36 -19.33
C LYS A 277 -5.81 -4.07 -19.28
N GLU A 278 -6.66 -5.06 -19.57
CA GLU A 278 -8.11 -4.90 -19.61
C GLU A 278 -8.79 -5.29 -18.29
N TYR A 279 -8.01 -5.40 -17.21
CA TYR A 279 -8.51 -5.80 -15.89
C TYR A 279 -9.67 -4.93 -15.40
N GLY A 280 -10.55 -5.54 -14.61
CA GLY A 280 -11.75 -4.90 -14.06
C GLY A 280 -11.76 -4.85 -12.53
N THR A 281 -12.97 -4.80 -11.96
CA THR A 281 -13.22 -4.78 -10.51
C THR A 281 -12.68 -5.99 -9.77
N SER A 282 -12.50 -7.12 -10.47
CA SER A 282 -11.87 -8.34 -9.95
C SER A 282 -10.45 -8.15 -9.42
N LEU A 283 -9.73 -7.11 -9.90
CA LEU A 283 -8.43 -6.70 -9.35
C LEU A 283 -8.54 -6.31 -7.87
N ASP A 284 -9.51 -5.45 -7.54
CA ASP A 284 -9.76 -5.04 -6.16
C ASP A 284 -10.24 -6.21 -5.30
N MET A 285 -10.98 -7.16 -5.89
CA MET A 285 -11.50 -8.33 -5.17
C MET A 285 -10.39 -9.32 -4.80
N TRP A 286 -9.38 -9.52 -5.66
CA TRP A 286 -8.18 -10.27 -5.29
C TRP A 286 -7.45 -9.61 -4.11
N ALA A 287 -7.19 -8.32 -4.20
CA ALA A 287 -6.51 -7.57 -3.15
C ALA A 287 -7.30 -7.62 -1.82
N ALA A 288 -8.64 -7.50 -1.88
CA ALA A 288 -9.52 -7.70 -0.73
C ALA A 288 -9.41 -9.13 -0.16
N GLY A 289 -9.28 -10.15 -1.03
CA GLY A 289 -9.03 -11.53 -0.62
C GLY A 289 -7.72 -11.68 0.16
N CYS A 290 -6.65 -11.00 -0.28
CA CYS A 290 -5.38 -10.95 0.46
C CYS A 290 -5.56 -10.27 1.84
N VAL A 291 -6.32 -9.16 1.90
CA VAL A 291 -6.62 -8.47 3.18
C VAL A 291 -7.42 -9.37 4.12
N VAL A 292 -8.43 -10.09 3.61
CA VAL A 292 -9.21 -11.05 4.43
C VAL A 292 -8.30 -12.16 4.96
N ALA A 293 -7.47 -12.74 4.09
CA ALA A 293 -6.54 -13.81 4.47
C ALA A 293 -5.58 -13.37 5.59
N GLU A 294 -4.96 -12.18 5.44
CA GLU A 294 -4.09 -11.58 6.44
C GLU A 294 -4.83 -11.33 7.76
N ALA A 295 -6.05 -10.79 7.69
CA ALA A 295 -6.85 -10.47 8.88
C ALA A 295 -7.30 -11.70 9.68
N ILE A 296 -7.50 -12.86 9.03
CA ILE A 296 -7.93 -14.09 9.70
C ILE A 296 -6.79 -15.07 9.99
N ALA A 297 -5.59 -14.83 9.43
CA ALA A 297 -4.40 -15.63 9.67
C ALA A 297 -3.92 -15.49 11.11
N VAL A 298 -3.39 -16.56 11.68
CA VAL A 298 -2.68 -16.49 12.96
C VAL A 298 -1.41 -15.65 12.80
N GLY A 299 -1.26 -14.63 13.62
CA GLY A 299 -0.13 -13.69 13.56
C GLY A 299 -0.21 -12.64 12.46
N HIS A 300 -1.30 -12.57 11.73
CA HIS A 300 -1.63 -11.51 10.76
C HIS A 300 -0.51 -11.22 9.75
N HIS A 301 0.01 -12.29 9.14
CA HIS A 301 1.03 -12.19 8.09
C HIS A 301 0.40 -12.09 6.71
N GLN A 302 1.05 -11.35 5.83
CA GLN A 302 0.69 -11.31 4.41
C GLN A 302 0.68 -12.73 3.83
N LEU A 303 -0.34 -13.02 3.03
CA LEU A 303 -0.52 -14.36 2.45
C LEU A 303 0.56 -14.68 1.42
N PHE A 304 0.90 -13.71 0.58
CA PHE A 304 1.88 -13.86 -0.48
C PHE A 304 3.12 -13.03 -0.21
N ASP A 305 4.28 -13.61 -0.52
CA ASP A 305 5.58 -12.97 -0.34
C ASP A 305 6.12 -12.52 -1.70
N SER A 306 6.43 -11.25 -1.83
CA SER A 306 7.08 -10.67 -3.02
C SER A 306 8.59 -10.52 -2.87
N GLY A 307 9.16 -11.06 -1.79
CA GLY A 307 10.56 -10.92 -1.45
C GLY A 307 10.94 -9.52 -0.96
N PRO A 308 12.16 -9.34 -0.47
CA PRO A 308 12.60 -8.10 0.20
C PRO A 308 12.59 -6.86 -0.71
N VAL A 309 12.63 -7.06 -2.02
CA VAL A 309 12.64 -5.96 -3.01
C VAL A 309 11.30 -5.79 -3.75
N GLY A 310 10.28 -6.55 -3.39
CA GLY A 310 8.96 -6.46 -4.02
C GLY A 310 8.96 -6.91 -5.49
N SER A 311 9.48 -8.11 -5.78
CA SER A 311 9.59 -8.65 -7.15
C SER A 311 8.28 -9.33 -7.59
N ASP A 312 7.79 -8.99 -8.79
CA ASP A 312 6.64 -9.65 -9.41
C ASP A 312 6.89 -11.15 -9.63
N LEU A 313 8.12 -11.57 -10.00
CA LEU A 313 8.45 -12.98 -10.15
C LEU A 313 8.43 -13.73 -8.81
N SER A 314 8.90 -13.10 -7.72
CA SER A 314 8.82 -13.68 -6.37
C SER A 314 7.36 -13.81 -5.94
N LEU A 315 6.54 -12.82 -6.26
CA LEU A 315 5.10 -12.87 -5.99
C LEU A 315 4.40 -13.99 -6.76
N ILE A 316 4.66 -14.13 -8.07
CA ILE A 316 4.11 -15.22 -8.89
C ILE A 316 4.52 -16.57 -8.30
N PHE A 317 5.79 -16.73 -7.92
CA PHE A 317 6.28 -17.95 -7.30
C PHE A 317 5.54 -18.23 -5.97
N SER A 318 5.34 -17.23 -5.13
CA SER A 318 4.62 -17.35 -3.87
C SER A 318 3.16 -17.76 -4.09
N ILE A 319 2.47 -17.13 -5.05
CA ILE A 319 1.09 -17.47 -5.44
C ILE A 319 1.02 -18.93 -5.91
N PHE A 320 1.89 -19.34 -6.86
CA PHE A 320 1.88 -20.70 -7.40
C PHE A 320 2.23 -21.76 -6.35
N LYS A 321 3.14 -21.43 -5.44
CA LYS A 321 3.51 -22.33 -4.32
C LYS A 321 2.34 -22.62 -3.39
N LEU A 322 1.46 -21.66 -3.13
CA LEU A 322 0.32 -21.82 -2.23
C LEU A 322 -0.92 -22.34 -2.98
N LEU A 323 -1.30 -21.70 -4.07
CA LEU A 323 -2.54 -22.00 -4.78
C LEU A 323 -2.37 -23.14 -5.82
N GLY A 324 -1.14 -23.60 -6.04
CA GLY A 324 -0.77 -24.52 -7.11
C GLY A 324 -0.54 -23.78 -8.44
N THR A 325 0.37 -24.29 -9.26
CA THR A 325 0.61 -23.74 -10.60
C THR A 325 -0.62 -23.98 -11.46
N PRO A 326 -1.26 -22.94 -12.05
CA PRO A 326 -2.45 -23.12 -12.86
C PRO A 326 -2.10 -23.68 -14.23
N ASP A 327 -3.06 -24.38 -14.81
CA ASP A 327 -3.10 -24.78 -16.21
C ASP A 327 -4.24 -24.03 -16.93
N GLU A 328 -4.36 -24.26 -18.24
CA GLU A 328 -5.41 -23.62 -19.05
C GLU A 328 -6.85 -24.03 -18.66
N GLN A 329 -7.01 -25.13 -17.95
CA GLN A 329 -8.34 -25.56 -17.48
C GLN A 329 -8.74 -24.80 -16.20
N ARG A 330 -7.78 -24.54 -15.33
CA ARG A 330 -8.00 -23.81 -14.07
C ARG A 330 -7.95 -22.30 -14.25
N TRP A 331 -7.29 -21.84 -15.30
CA TRP A 331 -7.17 -20.43 -15.64
C TRP A 331 -7.32 -20.20 -17.16
N PRO A 332 -8.53 -20.29 -17.70
CA PRO A 332 -8.80 -20.08 -19.13
C PRO A 332 -8.33 -18.73 -19.66
N GLU A 333 -8.33 -17.68 -18.80
CA GLU A 333 -7.87 -16.32 -19.13
C GLU A 333 -6.39 -16.25 -19.56
N VAL A 334 -5.55 -17.26 -19.23
CA VAL A 334 -4.11 -17.28 -19.64
C VAL A 334 -3.91 -17.15 -21.14
N GLN A 335 -4.88 -17.58 -21.96
CA GLN A 335 -4.80 -17.51 -23.42
C GLN A 335 -4.73 -16.07 -23.96
N VAL A 336 -5.19 -15.09 -23.18
CA VAL A 336 -5.16 -13.67 -23.55
C VAL A 336 -4.11 -12.86 -22.79
N LEU A 337 -3.36 -13.50 -21.87
CA LEU A 337 -2.34 -12.84 -21.07
C LEU A 337 -1.05 -12.65 -21.88
N PRO A 338 -0.56 -11.40 -22.09
CA PRO A 338 0.56 -11.11 -22.99
C PRO A 338 1.89 -11.77 -22.59
N ASP A 339 2.09 -12.01 -21.29
CA ASP A 339 3.37 -12.50 -20.74
C ASP A 339 3.31 -13.95 -20.29
N TRP A 340 2.15 -14.64 -20.44
CA TRP A 340 2.03 -16.05 -20.16
C TRP A 340 2.90 -16.89 -21.13
N GLY A 341 3.58 -17.90 -20.60
CA GLY A 341 4.43 -18.77 -21.39
C GLY A 341 5.81 -18.22 -21.76
N LYS A 342 6.13 -16.96 -21.39
CA LYS A 342 7.47 -16.40 -21.58
C LYS A 342 8.49 -16.95 -20.58
N VAL A 343 8.03 -17.48 -19.46
CA VAL A 343 8.84 -18.12 -18.41
C VAL A 343 8.17 -19.46 -18.05
N GLU A 344 8.98 -20.49 -17.91
CA GLU A 344 8.53 -21.77 -17.36
C GLU A 344 8.58 -21.73 -15.84
N PHE A 345 7.50 -22.06 -15.20
CA PHE A 345 7.38 -22.13 -13.76
C PHE A 345 7.42 -23.57 -13.26
N HIS A 346 7.97 -23.77 -12.09
CA HIS A 346 7.87 -25.05 -11.41
C HIS A 346 6.41 -25.43 -11.14
N SER A 347 6.05 -26.68 -11.38
CA SER A 347 4.69 -27.19 -11.10
C SER A 347 4.54 -27.46 -9.62
N PHE A 348 3.68 -26.69 -8.95
CA PHE A 348 3.31 -26.89 -7.56
C PHE A 348 1.90 -27.48 -7.48
N PRO A 349 1.65 -28.43 -6.55
CA PRO A 349 0.31 -28.89 -6.24
C PRO A 349 -0.45 -27.81 -5.49
N THR A 350 -1.78 -27.81 -5.62
CA THR A 350 -2.67 -26.96 -4.79
C THR A 350 -2.58 -27.40 -3.34
N GLN A 351 -2.40 -26.45 -2.44
CA GLN A 351 -2.48 -26.71 -1.00
C GLN A 351 -3.93 -26.53 -0.50
N PRO A 352 -4.40 -27.36 0.44
CA PRO A 352 -5.70 -27.16 1.08
C PRO A 352 -5.72 -25.86 1.89
N TRP A 353 -6.85 -25.17 1.91
CA TRP A 353 -7.00 -23.95 2.68
C TRP A 353 -6.82 -24.11 4.19
N GLU A 354 -7.02 -25.34 4.71
CA GLU A 354 -6.76 -25.72 6.08
C GLU A 354 -5.27 -25.60 6.44
N ASP A 355 -4.39 -25.90 5.49
CA ASP A 355 -2.94 -25.85 5.66
C ASP A 355 -2.42 -24.42 5.40
N ILE A 356 -3.05 -23.68 4.49
CA ILE A 356 -2.70 -22.28 4.16
C ILE A 356 -3.10 -21.34 5.31
N LEU A 357 -4.31 -21.51 5.88
CA LEU A 357 -4.87 -20.67 6.92
C LEU A 357 -5.29 -21.51 8.14
N PRO A 358 -4.31 -22.14 8.84
CA PRO A 358 -4.59 -22.92 10.03
C PRO A 358 -5.19 -22.03 11.11
N GLY A 359 -6.21 -22.53 11.79
CA GLY A 359 -6.90 -21.77 12.85
C GLY A 359 -7.98 -20.78 12.38
N ALA A 360 -8.02 -20.45 11.09
CA ALA A 360 -9.12 -19.65 10.55
C ALA A 360 -10.44 -20.43 10.52
N SER A 361 -11.58 -19.72 10.65
CA SER A 361 -12.90 -20.35 10.56
C SER A 361 -13.16 -20.91 9.15
N SER A 362 -14.01 -21.95 9.03
CA SER A 362 -14.41 -22.50 7.73
C SER A 362 -15.02 -21.44 6.80
N ASN A 363 -15.88 -20.56 7.32
CA ASN A 363 -16.47 -19.47 6.54
C ASN A 363 -15.42 -18.44 6.08
N GLY A 364 -14.39 -18.16 6.91
CA GLY A 364 -13.30 -17.27 6.54
C GLY A 364 -12.45 -17.87 5.41
N ARG A 365 -12.10 -19.16 5.51
CA ARG A 365 -11.39 -19.89 4.45
C ARG A 365 -12.22 -19.97 3.16
N ASP A 366 -13.51 -20.21 3.29
CA ASP A 366 -14.44 -20.25 2.15
C ASP A 366 -14.47 -18.91 1.41
N LEU A 367 -14.64 -17.79 2.13
CA LEU A 367 -14.60 -16.45 1.54
C LEU A 367 -13.28 -16.20 0.80
N VAL A 368 -12.13 -16.48 1.44
CA VAL A 368 -10.81 -16.31 0.82
C VAL A 368 -10.68 -17.15 -0.44
N SER A 369 -11.15 -18.41 -0.43
CA SER A 369 -11.07 -19.33 -1.56
C SER A 369 -11.87 -18.86 -2.78
N HIS A 370 -12.93 -18.09 -2.57
CA HIS A 370 -13.74 -17.51 -3.64
C HIS A 370 -13.24 -16.15 -4.13
N LEU A 371 -12.41 -15.45 -3.33
CA LEU A 371 -11.79 -14.20 -3.73
C LEU A 371 -10.44 -14.42 -4.45
N LEU A 372 -9.66 -15.43 -4.03
CA LEU A 372 -8.34 -15.73 -4.57
C LEU A 372 -8.39 -16.82 -5.64
N ARG A 373 -9.19 -16.60 -6.69
CA ARG A 373 -9.25 -17.45 -7.88
C ARG A 373 -8.38 -16.88 -8.98
N TYR A 374 -7.73 -17.77 -9.75
CA TYR A 374 -6.95 -17.38 -10.92
C TYR A 374 -7.84 -16.71 -11.95
N GLU A 375 -8.89 -17.38 -12.36
CA GLU A 375 -9.87 -16.84 -13.31
C GLU A 375 -10.59 -15.63 -12.71
N SER A 376 -10.32 -14.45 -13.28
CA SER A 376 -10.77 -13.17 -12.71
C SER A 376 -12.30 -13.04 -12.69
N SER A 377 -12.97 -13.64 -13.66
CA SER A 377 -14.43 -13.64 -13.79
C SER A 377 -15.15 -14.54 -12.76
N GLU A 378 -14.43 -15.46 -12.10
CA GLU A 378 -14.97 -16.35 -11.08
C GLU A 378 -14.83 -15.83 -9.66
N ARG A 379 -14.17 -14.68 -9.46
CA ARG A 379 -14.05 -14.05 -8.15
C ARG A 379 -15.39 -13.46 -7.72
N LEU A 380 -15.73 -13.61 -6.44
CA LEU A 380 -16.90 -12.94 -5.88
C LEU A 380 -16.85 -11.45 -6.15
N SER A 381 -17.97 -10.86 -6.50
CA SER A 381 -18.15 -9.41 -6.49
C SER A 381 -18.22 -8.89 -5.05
N ALA A 382 -18.03 -7.60 -4.86
CA ALA A 382 -18.09 -6.99 -3.52
C ALA A 382 -19.51 -7.03 -2.89
N THR A 383 -20.54 -7.29 -3.68
CA THR A 383 -21.92 -7.44 -3.20
C THR A 383 -22.23 -8.88 -2.78
N GLU A 384 -21.45 -9.86 -3.23
CA GLU A 384 -21.60 -11.28 -2.87
C GLU A 384 -20.73 -11.67 -1.69
N ALA A 385 -19.63 -10.95 -1.47
CA ALA A 385 -18.69 -11.15 -0.38
C ALA A 385 -19.17 -10.51 0.93
#